data_ffc40b1dc9a95f2640c8fad95f49baaa
#
_entry.id   ffc40b1dc9a95f2640c8fad95f49baaa
#
_cell.length_a   1.000
_cell.length_b   1.000
_cell.length_c   1.000
_cell.angle_alpha   90.00
_cell.angle_beta   90.00
_cell.angle_gamma   90.00
#
_symmetry.space_group_name_H-M   'P 1'
#
loop_
_entity.id
_entity.type
_entity.pdbx_description
1 polymer ?
#
loop_
_entity_poly.entity_id
_entity_poly.type
_entity_poly.pdbx_seq_one_letter_code
_entity_poly.pdbx_strand_id
1 'polypeptide(L)'
;VRVLLLGLLAAAPSFAETVEILRDNYGTPHIFAHTSAGAAYAAGYAQAEDRKDALLRNLRGAGSEATALSPRLQSIVEAFCAGVNRYLTEHADNNPVTPAMAVAFSRRAFMSIHGSNDVLIGPARSSSGNVIAILDPLSGWNEDGRPYEMHLHVSDEQLELSGVAPPGVPFPLIGHTAFVAISWGGSTSLANPRALEQAWAMITARSLAEAQAALRMGQIPGSALVGTAQGEIHDSSGKLPDQGVLLRERSVAQAEAGVQQLLATQNKWPFGRAVDVAFSTAVYKAEAWQARLVKVAPELPFVQMLTRWSRRSDATSTEALAFYLFKMALGKPEAAALEPPDSLSNNRIRAALRKAQDQVETELPYRADYGTMFRVARDGALRSSPAGGGMVVEAGMITPRAITFERRGAVVMGTGGQTATQIVELSNPAHSVSILVPGESDRPESGHFDDQARDLFGKGTAKPTYFGDRKELEKHLSSKKELIF
;
A
#
# COMPACT_ATOMS: atom_id res chain seq x y z
N VAL A 1 -69.03 -6.06 -15.34
CA VAL A 1 -67.88 -6.82 -15.93
C VAL A 1 -66.61 -6.06 -15.59
N ARG A 2 -65.85 -6.54 -14.59
CA ARG A 2 -64.51 -6.04 -14.25
C ARG A 2 -63.48 -6.89 -15.00
N VAL A 3 -62.76 -6.28 -15.93
CA VAL A 3 -61.62 -6.91 -16.62
C VAL A 3 -60.40 -6.73 -15.73
N LEU A 4 -59.88 -7.84 -15.15
CA LEU A 4 -58.59 -7.89 -14.52
C LEU A 4 -57.53 -7.98 -15.66
N LEU A 5 -56.74 -6.92 -15.85
CA LEU A 5 -55.51 -7.01 -16.61
C LEU A 5 -54.45 -7.67 -15.70
N LEU A 6 -54.12 -8.92 -15.92
CA LEU A 6 -52.91 -9.55 -15.42
C LEU A 6 -51.75 -9.00 -16.28
N GLY A 7 -50.97 -8.12 -15.70
CA GLY A 7 -49.64 -7.74 -16.28
C GLY A 7 -48.68 -8.92 -16.11
N LEU A 8 -48.35 -9.62 -17.21
CA LEU A 8 -47.18 -10.47 -17.25
C LEU A 8 -45.94 -9.57 -17.15
N LEU A 9 -45.29 -9.58 -15.99
CA LEU A 9 -43.89 -9.17 -15.92
C LEU A 9 -43.08 -10.25 -16.66
N ALA A 10 -42.69 -9.96 -17.88
CA ALA A 10 -41.70 -10.74 -18.58
C ALA A 10 -40.37 -10.54 -17.81
N ALA A 11 -39.93 -11.56 -17.08
CA ALA A 11 -38.56 -11.63 -16.61
C ALA A 11 -37.67 -11.59 -17.84
N ALA A 12 -36.87 -10.54 -17.98
CA ALA A 12 -35.82 -10.49 -18.98
C ALA A 12 -34.93 -11.71 -18.80
N PRO A 13 -34.54 -12.43 -19.88
CA PRO A 13 -33.61 -13.52 -19.75
C PRO A 13 -32.32 -12.99 -19.15
N SER A 14 -31.95 -13.44 -17.96
CA SER A 14 -30.66 -13.26 -17.39
C SER A 14 -29.70 -14.06 -18.27
N PHE A 15 -29.06 -13.40 -19.25
CA PHE A 15 -27.96 -14.02 -19.97
C PHE A 15 -26.83 -14.20 -18.97
N ALA A 16 -26.35 -15.44 -18.83
CA ALA A 16 -25.18 -15.75 -18.04
C ALA A 16 -23.99 -14.95 -18.59
N GLU A 17 -23.36 -14.15 -17.74
CA GLU A 17 -22.18 -13.37 -18.09
C GLU A 17 -20.92 -14.23 -17.92
N THR A 18 -20.04 -14.25 -18.93
CA THR A 18 -18.70 -14.82 -18.78
C THR A 18 -17.75 -13.75 -18.23
N VAL A 19 -17.11 -14.04 -17.10
CA VAL A 19 -16.11 -13.16 -16.49
C VAL A 19 -14.74 -13.83 -16.53
N GLU A 20 -13.70 -13.06 -16.83
CA GLU A 20 -12.33 -13.56 -16.92
C GLU A 20 -11.50 -13.01 -15.74
N ILE A 21 -10.70 -13.87 -15.12
CA ILE A 21 -9.65 -13.51 -14.16
C ILE A 21 -8.31 -13.82 -14.83
N LEU A 22 -7.57 -12.80 -15.21
CA LEU A 22 -6.22 -12.90 -15.73
C LEU A 22 -5.25 -12.51 -14.61
N ARG A 23 -4.37 -13.42 -14.19
CA ARG A 23 -3.38 -13.11 -13.14
C ARG A 23 -2.05 -12.79 -13.79
N ASP A 24 -1.47 -11.66 -13.39
CA ASP A 24 -0.12 -11.27 -13.83
C ASP A 24 0.97 -12.14 -13.18
N ASN A 25 2.23 -11.86 -13.50
CA ASN A 25 3.40 -12.59 -12.99
C ASN A 25 3.55 -12.53 -11.46
N TYR A 26 2.83 -11.65 -10.78
CA TYR A 26 2.82 -11.49 -9.32
C TYR A 26 1.48 -11.91 -8.70
N GLY A 27 0.63 -12.55 -9.50
CA GLY A 27 -0.64 -13.11 -9.05
C GLY A 27 -1.78 -12.11 -8.92
N THR A 28 -1.56 -10.82 -9.23
CA THR A 28 -2.61 -9.81 -9.16
C THR A 28 -3.73 -10.12 -10.15
N PRO A 29 -5.00 -10.22 -9.71
CA PRO A 29 -6.12 -10.49 -10.59
C PRO A 29 -6.54 -9.23 -11.37
N HIS A 30 -6.52 -9.34 -12.68
CA HIS A 30 -7.15 -8.44 -13.64
C HIS A 30 -8.47 -9.07 -14.09
N ILE A 31 -9.57 -8.47 -13.70
CA ILE A 31 -10.92 -9.01 -13.85
C ILE A 31 -11.61 -8.30 -15.00
N PHE A 32 -11.99 -9.04 -16.03
CA PHE A 32 -12.71 -8.54 -17.20
C PHE A 32 -14.16 -9.03 -17.16
N ALA A 33 -15.09 -8.09 -17.12
CA ALA A 33 -16.51 -8.33 -17.03
C ALA A 33 -17.31 -7.31 -17.88
N HIS A 34 -18.56 -7.63 -18.17
CA HIS A 34 -19.48 -6.67 -18.81
C HIS A 34 -20.07 -5.73 -17.76
N THR A 35 -20.41 -6.25 -16.59
CA THR A 35 -21.08 -5.49 -15.53
C THR A 35 -20.26 -5.37 -14.25
N SER A 36 -20.51 -4.34 -13.44
CA SER A 36 -19.88 -4.22 -12.11
C SER A 36 -20.25 -5.39 -11.17
N ALA A 37 -21.43 -6.00 -11.34
CA ALA A 37 -21.82 -7.19 -10.59
C ALA A 37 -20.97 -8.40 -11.00
N GLY A 38 -20.78 -8.64 -12.31
CA GLY A 38 -19.91 -9.71 -12.81
C GLY A 38 -18.45 -9.52 -12.34
N ALA A 39 -17.94 -8.27 -12.37
CA ALA A 39 -16.61 -7.96 -11.84
C ALA A 39 -16.51 -8.26 -10.34
N ALA A 40 -17.52 -7.89 -9.54
CA ALA A 40 -17.55 -8.17 -8.11
C ALA A 40 -17.66 -9.69 -7.82
N TYR A 41 -18.41 -10.44 -8.62
CA TYR A 41 -18.45 -11.90 -8.53
C TYR A 41 -17.07 -12.53 -8.69
N ALA A 42 -16.34 -12.14 -9.74
CA ALA A 42 -14.98 -12.63 -9.98
C ALA A 42 -14.01 -12.16 -8.89
N ALA A 43 -14.16 -10.92 -8.36
CA ALA A 43 -13.37 -10.43 -7.26
C ALA A 43 -13.57 -11.22 -5.97
N GLY A 44 -14.82 -11.62 -5.68
CA GLY A 44 -15.13 -12.48 -4.53
C GLY A 44 -14.49 -13.86 -4.65
N TYR A 45 -14.55 -14.46 -5.84
CA TYR A 45 -13.89 -15.73 -6.12
C TYR A 45 -12.36 -15.63 -5.96
N ALA A 46 -11.73 -14.61 -6.56
CA ALA A 46 -10.28 -14.41 -6.52
C ALA A 46 -9.78 -14.17 -5.10
N GLN A 47 -10.48 -13.34 -4.31
CA GLN A 47 -10.12 -13.11 -2.90
C GLN A 47 -10.22 -14.39 -2.08
N ALA A 48 -11.25 -15.21 -2.30
CA ALA A 48 -11.42 -16.50 -1.61
C ALA A 48 -10.33 -17.51 -2.02
N GLU A 49 -9.90 -17.50 -3.28
CA GLU A 49 -8.82 -18.35 -3.78
C GLU A 49 -7.48 -18.01 -3.13
N ASP A 50 -7.17 -16.72 -2.98
CA ASP A 50 -5.88 -16.26 -2.46
C ASP A 50 -5.83 -16.11 -0.95
N ARG A 51 -6.94 -15.69 -0.33
CA ARG A 51 -7.00 -15.22 1.07
C ARG A 51 -8.19 -15.74 1.84
N LYS A 52 -8.54 -17.01 1.63
CA LYS A 52 -9.74 -17.62 2.21
C LYS A 52 -9.88 -17.34 3.71
N ASP A 53 -8.85 -17.62 4.48
CA ASP A 53 -8.93 -17.56 5.94
C ASP A 53 -9.10 -16.13 6.45
N ALA A 54 -8.32 -15.17 5.91
CA ALA A 54 -8.46 -13.75 6.24
C ALA A 54 -9.84 -13.23 5.82
N LEU A 55 -10.28 -13.54 4.59
CA LEU A 55 -11.60 -13.18 4.07
C LEU A 55 -12.73 -13.67 4.99
N LEU A 56 -12.68 -14.93 5.40
CA LEU A 56 -13.72 -15.51 6.24
C LEU A 56 -13.69 -14.96 7.66
N ARG A 57 -12.51 -14.74 8.26
CA ARG A 57 -12.41 -14.06 9.55
C ARG A 57 -12.99 -12.64 9.49
N ASN A 58 -12.70 -11.90 8.43
CA ASN A 58 -13.21 -10.56 8.19
C ASN A 58 -14.75 -10.56 8.08
N LEU A 59 -15.30 -11.38 7.20
CA LEU A 59 -16.74 -11.40 6.94
C LEU A 59 -17.54 -11.97 8.12
N ARG A 60 -17.18 -13.17 8.58
CA ARG A 60 -17.90 -13.86 9.67
C ARG A 60 -17.68 -13.17 11.03
N GLY A 61 -16.48 -12.61 11.25
CA GLY A 61 -16.15 -11.88 12.48
C GLY A 61 -16.77 -10.48 12.58
N ALA A 62 -17.25 -9.90 11.48
CA ALA A 62 -17.93 -8.62 11.49
C ALA A 62 -19.35 -8.68 12.02
N GLY A 63 -19.97 -9.88 12.04
CA GLY A 63 -21.38 -10.05 12.31
C GLY A 63 -22.23 -9.85 11.06
N SER A 64 -23.47 -9.41 11.25
CA SER A 64 -24.44 -9.24 10.15
C SER A 64 -25.20 -7.93 10.35
N GLU A 65 -25.30 -7.11 9.30
CA GLU A 65 -26.02 -5.85 9.33
C GLU A 65 -26.89 -5.70 8.09
N ALA A 66 -28.19 -5.53 8.31
CA ALA A 66 -29.14 -5.24 7.26
C ALA A 66 -29.19 -3.72 7.01
N THR A 67 -28.63 -3.28 5.90
CA THR A 67 -28.66 -1.87 5.47
C THR A 67 -29.21 -1.80 4.06
N ALA A 68 -30.18 -0.92 3.83
CA ALA A 68 -30.68 -0.67 2.48
C ALA A 68 -29.59 0.07 1.67
N LEU A 69 -29.03 -0.62 0.71
CA LEU A 69 -28.13 -0.09 -0.30
C LEU A 69 -28.93 0.33 -1.55
N SER A 70 -28.38 1.16 -2.39
CA SER A 70 -28.91 1.39 -3.74
C SER A 70 -28.98 0.06 -4.51
N PRO A 71 -29.92 -0.09 -5.47
CA PRO A 71 -30.06 -1.35 -6.23
C PRO A 71 -28.74 -1.80 -6.88
N ARG A 72 -27.93 -0.85 -7.34
CA ARG A 72 -26.62 -1.13 -7.92
C ARG A 72 -25.65 -1.72 -6.89
N LEU A 73 -25.50 -1.09 -5.73
CA LEU A 73 -24.60 -1.57 -4.69
C LEU A 73 -25.09 -2.91 -4.09
N GLN A 74 -26.39 -3.07 -3.98
CA GLN A 74 -26.98 -4.33 -3.54
C GLN A 74 -26.56 -5.47 -4.50
N SER A 75 -26.69 -5.26 -5.82
CA SER A 75 -26.28 -6.23 -6.84
C SER A 75 -24.78 -6.52 -6.78
N ILE A 76 -23.92 -5.51 -6.60
CA ILE A 76 -22.46 -5.69 -6.47
C ILE A 76 -22.11 -6.54 -5.24
N VAL A 77 -22.71 -6.26 -4.09
CA VAL A 77 -22.44 -6.99 -2.84
C VAL A 77 -22.96 -8.43 -2.90
N GLU A 78 -24.15 -8.62 -3.47
CA GLU A 78 -24.73 -9.97 -3.69
C GLU A 78 -23.86 -10.81 -4.61
N ALA A 79 -23.43 -10.25 -5.73
CA ALA A 79 -22.56 -10.93 -6.69
C ALA A 79 -21.20 -11.27 -6.08
N PHE A 80 -20.59 -10.36 -5.31
CA PHE A 80 -19.36 -10.63 -4.58
C PHE A 80 -19.50 -11.85 -3.65
N CYS A 81 -20.57 -11.87 -2.82
CA CYS A 81 -20.82 -12.99 -1.93
C CYS A 81 -21.08 -14.29 -2.69
N ALA A 82 -21.76 -14.22 -3.85
CA ALA A 82 -21.97 -15.39 -4.71
C ALA A 82 -20.63 -15.95 -5.24
N GLY A 83 -19.70 -15.08 -5.65
CA GLY A 83 -18.36 -15.49 -6.07
C GLY A 83 -17.55 -16.16 -4.96
N VAL A 84 -17.56 -15.57 -3.75
CA VAL A 84 -16.96 -16.20 -2.56
C VAL A 84 -17.57 -17.57 -2.30
N ASN A 85 -18.89 -17.65 -2.27
CA ASN A 85 -19.61 -18.90 -1.97
C ASN A 85 -19.40 -19.98 -3.03
N ARG A 86 -19.23 -19.60 -4.30
CA ARG A 86 -18.85 -20.56 -5.34
C ARG A 86 -17.50 -21.19 -5.03
N TYR A 87 -16.47 -20.39 -4.71
CA TYR A 87 -15.18 -20.93 -4.34
C TYR A 87 -15.28 -21.85 -3.11
N LEU A 88 -16.01 -21.44 -2.08
CA LEU A 88 -16.22 -22.24 -0.86
C LEU A 88 -16.87 -23.60 -1.18
N THR A 89 -17.91 -23.63 -2.01
CA THR A 89 -18.59 -24.86 -2.42
C THR A 89 -17.66 -25.78 -3.21
N GLU A 90 -16.86 -25.24 -4.13
CA GLU A 90 -15.86 -26.01 -4.89
C GLU A 90 -14.78 -26.64 -3.99
N HIS A 91 -14.59 -26.08 -2.76
CA HIS A 91 -13.61 -26.55 -1.78
C HIS A 91 -14.25 -27.16 -0.52
N ALA A 92 -15.47 -27.67 -0.65
CA ALA A 92 -16.22 -28.39 0.39
C ALA A 92 -16.48 -27.59 1.70
N ASP A 93 -16.45 -26.25 1.65
CA ASP A 93 -16.93 -25.37 2.74
C ASP A 93 -18.39 -24.99 2.47
N ASN A 94 -19.31 -25.59 3.24
CA ASN A 94 -20.75 -25.40 3.10
C ASN A 94 -21.30 -24.29 4.01
N ASN A 95 -20.49 -23.45 4.58
CA ASN A 95 -20.89 -22.31 5.42
C ASN A 95 -20.81 -20.98 4.64
N PRO A 96 -21.88 -20.57 3.95
CA PRO A 96 -21.85 -19.44 3.04
C PRO A 96 -21.69 -18.11 3.78
N VAL A 97 -21.09 -17.14 3.09
CA VAL A 97 -21.10 -15.73 3.48
C VAL A 97 -22.33 -15.04 2.90
N THR A 98 -22.78 -13.97 3.55
CA THR A 98 -23.99 -13.23 3.16
C THR A 98 -23.70 -11.77 2.85
N PRO A 99 -24.54 -11.10 2.04
CA PRO A 99 -24.45 -9.65 1.81
C PRO A 99 -24.42 -8.83 3.11
N ALA A 100 -25.20 -9.23 4.11
CA ALA A 100 -25.22 -8.56 5.40
C ALA A 100 -23.88 -8.65 6.17
N MET A 101 -23.10 -9.73 6.01
CA MET A 101 -21.75 -9.85 6.54
C MET A 101 -20.78 -8.90 5.82
N ALA A 102 -20.87 -8.81 4.48
CA ALA A 102 -20.03 -7.91 3.69
C ALA A 102 -20.30 -6.43 4.02
N VAL A 103 -21.57 -6.05 4.21
CA VAL A 103 -21.96 -4.71 4.66
C VAL A 103 -21.42 -4.43 6.06
N ALA A 104 -21.56 -5.35 7.01
CA ALA A 104 -21.04 -5.21 8.37
C ALA A 104 -19.51 -5.07 8.38
N PHE A 105 -18.81 -5.86 7.56
CA PHE A 105 -17.36 -5.76 7.45
C PHE A 105 -16.90 -4.44 6.82
N SER A 106 -17.59 -3.95 5.79
CA SER A 106 -17.21 -2.71 5.11
C SER A 106 -17.08 -1.50 6.05
N ARG A 107 -17.84 -1.49 7.15
CA ARG A 107 -17.74 -0.46 8.20
C ARG A 107 -16.40 -0.50 8.95
N ARG A 108 -15.77 -1.67 9.03
CA ARG A 108 -14.47 -1.89 9.70
C ARG A 108 -13.29 -1.78 8.74
N ALA A 109 -13.54 -1.88 7.43
CA ALA A 109 -12.50 -1.94 6.40
C ALA A 109 -11.51 -0.76 6.46
N PHE A 110 -12.01 0.44 6.78
CA PHE A 110 -11.17 1.64 6.92
C PHE A 110 -10.29 1.64 8.18
N MET A 111 -10.58 0.80 9.16
CA MET A 111 -9.80 0.68 10.39
C MET A 111 -8.54 -0.20 10.18
N SER A 112 -8.47 -0.99 9.13
CA SER A 112 -7.28 -1.77 8.78
C SER A 112 -6.18 -0.94 8.11
N ILE A 113 -6.49 0.31 7.75
CA ILE A 113 -5.53 1.28 7.25
C ILE A 113 -4.98 2.04 8.46
N HIS A 114 -3.73 1.77 8.84
CA HIS A 114 -3.10 2.35 10.04
C HIS A 114 -2.49 3.73 9.80
N GLY A 115 -2.82 4.35 8.68
CA GLY A 115 -2.27 5.60 8.17
C GLY A 115 -1.80 5.43 6.73
N SER A 116 -1.19 6.46 6.18
CA SER A 116 -0.61 6.39 4.83
C SER A 116 0.54 7.36 4.66
N ASN A 117 1.38 7.08 3.66
CA ASN A 117 2.46 7.96 3.22
C ASN A 117 2.11 8.65 1.90
N ASP A 118 0.84 8.95 1.69
CA ASP A 118 0.35 9.49 0.43
C ASP A 118 0.98 10.83 0.08
N VAL A 119 1.24 11.00 -1.23
CA VAL A 119 1.74 12.24 -1.82
C VAL A 119 0.97 12.53 -3.09
N LEU A 120 0.43 13.73 -3.23
CA LEU A 120 -0.10 14.23 -4.50
C LEU A 120 0.81 15.35 -5.02
N ILE A 121 1.36 15.17 -6.21
CA ILE A 121 2.18 16.14 -6.92
C ILE A 121 1.31 16.75 -8.02
N GLY A 122 0.96 18.00 -7.88
CA GLY A 122 0.12 18.72 -8.84
C GLY A 122 0.88 19.11 -10.13
N PRO A 123 0.15 19.60 -11.15
CA PRO A 123 0.70 19.91 -12.48
C PRO A 123 1.87 20.90 -12.45
N ALA A 124 1.85 21.87 -11.53
CA ALA A 124 2.93 22.84 -11.37
C ALA A 124 4.26 22.21 -10.99
N ARG A 125 4.25 21.04 -10.35
CA ARG A 125 5.44 20.31 -9.86
C ARG A 125 5.72 19.02 -10.64
N SER A 126 4.79 18.53 -11.44
CA SER A 126 4.98 17.41 -12.35
C SER A 126 5.69 17.84 -13.64
N SER A 127 6.56 16.99 -14.18
CA SER A 127 7.26 17.27 -15.44
C SER A 127 6.35 17.15 -16.65
N SER A 128 5.34 16.29 -16.58
CA SER A 128 4.35 16.08 -17.65
C SER A 128 3.21 17.11 -17.63
N GLY A 129 3.04 17.81 -16.51
CA GLY A 129 1.85 18.66 -16.29
C GLY A 129 0.61 17.88 -15.83
N ASN A 130 0.70 16.57 -15.61
CA ASN A 130 -0.36 15.75 -15.04
C ASN A 130 -0.20 15.64 -13.51
N VAL A 131 -1.26 15.25 -12.81
CA VAL A 131 -1.15 14.88 -11.40
C VAL A 131 -0.40 13.55 -11.29
N ILE A 132 0.58 13.49 -10.39
CA ILE A 132 1.18 12.24 -9.95
C ILE A 132 0.73 11.97 -8.52
N ALA A 133 0.12 10.81 -8.28
CA ALA A 133 -0.31 10.37 -6.96
C ALA A 133 0.52 9.17 -6.51
N ILE A 134 1.06 9.25 -5.30
CA ILE A 134 1.61 8.12 -4.54
C ILE A 134 0.55 7.78 -3.50
N LEU A 135 -0.09 6.64 -3.66
CA LEU A 135 -1.09 6.09 -2.75
C LEU A 135 -0.40 4.97 -1.97
N ASP A 136 -0.19 5.17 -0.68
CA ASP A 136 0.69 4.31 0.11
C ASP A 136 0.12 4.00 1.50
N PRO A 137 -0.97 3.20 1.56
CA PRO A 137 -1.57 2.79 2.82
C PRO A 137 -0.61 1.92 3.63
N LEU A 138 -0.59 2.17 4.94
CA LEU A 138 0.18 1.43 5.92
C LEU A 138 -0.71 0.41 6.63
N SER A 139 -0.22 -0.84 6.77
CA SER A 139 -0.87 -1.87 7.57
C SER A 139 0.15 -2.88 8.11
N GLY A 140 -0.29 -3.75 9.02
CA GLY A 140 0.47 -4.92 9.43
C GLY A 140 0.50 -5.98 8.31
N TRP A 141 1.67 -6.58 8.07
CA TRP A 141 1.82 -7.54 6.97
C TRP A 141 1.22 -8.92 7.26
N ASN A 142 0.93 -9.22 8.51
CA ASN A 142 0.31 -10.47 8.96
C ASN A 142 -1.14 -10.30 9.44
N GLU A 143 -1.74 -9.14 9.20
CA GLU A 143 -3.10 -8.84 9.61
C GLU A 143 -4.13 -9.30 8.58
N ASP A 144 -5.31 -9.73 9.03
CA ASP A 144 -6.42 -10.13 8.18
C ASP A 144 -6.94 -8.99 7.30
N GLY A 145 -6.79 -7.74 7.77
CA GLY A 145 -7.13 -6.52 7.05
C GLY A 145 -6.05 -6.04 6.09
N ARG A 146 -4.93 -6.77 5.92
CA ARG A 146 -3.89 -6.42 4.95
C ARG A 146 -4.50 -6.30 3.55
N PRO A 147 -4.26 -5.19 2.82
CA PRO A 147 -4.86 -4.97 1.51
C PRO A 147 -4.65 -6.14 0.53
N TYR A 148 -5.62 -6.32 -0.35
CA TYR A 148 -5.61 -7.20 -1.50
C TYR A 148 -5.70 -6.35 -2.76
N GLU A 149 -4.82 -6.56 -3.73
CA GLU A 149 -4.80 -5.82 -4.98
C GLU A 149 -5.74 -6.45 -5.99
N MET A 150 -6.50 -5.64 -6.72
CA MET A 150 -7.37 -6.10 -7.81
C MET A 150 -7.55 -5.00 -8.86
N HIS A 151 -7.68 -5.41 -10.12
CA HIS A 151 -8.01 -4.54 -11.24
C HIS A 151 -9.33 -4.99 -11.86
N LEU A 152 -10.27 -4.04 -12.01
CA LEU A 152 -11.60 -4.30 -12.55
C LEU A 152 -11.76 -3.57 -13.89
N HIS A 153 -12.06 -4.32 -14.94
CA HIS A 153 -12.36 -3.83 -16.29
C HIS A 153 -13.82 -4.15 -16.60
N VAL A 154 -14.69 -3.12 -16.60
CA VAL A 154 -16.13 -3.27 -16.80
C VAL A 154 -16.54 -2.60 -18.10
N SER A 155 -16.77 -3.40 -19.14
CA SER A 155 -16.92 -2.90 -20.52
C SER A 155 -18.16 -2.03 -20.72
N ASP A 156 -19.32 -2.44 -20.21
CA ASP A 156 -20.61 -1.76 -20.44
C ASP A 156 -20.67 -0.41 -19.71
N GLU A 157 -19.85 -0.25 -18.68
CA GLU A 157 -19.79 0.97 -17.86
C GLU A 157 -18.58 1.84 -18.21
N GLN A 158 -17.72 1.38 -19.12
CA GLN A 158 -16.42 2.03 -19.42
C GLN A 158 -15.65 2.36 -18.15
N LEU A 159 -15.70 1.44 -17.18
CA LEU A 159 -15.01 1.55 -15.91
C LEU A 159 -13.76 0.69 -15.93
N GLU A 160 -12.65 1.32 -15.68
CA GLU A 160 -11.38 0.68 -15.39
C GLU A 160 -10.89 1.18 -14.05
N LEU A 161 -10.62 0.28 -13.12
CA LEU A 161 -10.32 0.57 -11.74
C LEU A 161 -9.18 -0.32 -11.26
N SER A 162 -8.08 0.28 -10.85
CA SER A 162 -6.93 -0.39 -10.25
C SER A 162 -6.75 0.07 -8.82
N GLY A 163 -6.57 -0.86 -7.89
CA GLY A 163 -6.34 -0.49 -6.50
C GLY A 163 -6.46 -1.64 -5.52
N VAL A 164 -6.65 -1.29 -4.26
CA VAL A 164 -6.62 -2.22 -3.14
C VAL A 164 -7.80 -2.03 -2.19
N ALA A 165 -8.19 -3.11 -1.56
CA ALA A 165 -9.12 -3.12 -0.43
C ALA A 165 -8.78 -4.28 0.53
N PRO A 166 -9.20 -4.24 1.80
CA PRO A 166 -9.13 -5.41 2.67
C PRO A 166 -9.97 -6.57 2.12
N PRO A 167 -9.52 -7.84 2.28
CA PRO A 167 -10.30 -9.00 1.87
C PRO A 167 -11.69 -9.01 2.52
N GLY A 168 -12.73 -9.11 1.70
CA GLY A 168 -14.13 -9.00 2.11
C GLY A 168 -14.84 -7.74 1.58
N VAL A 169 -14.14 -6.86 0.91
CA VAL A 169 -14.70 -5.69 0.22
C VAL A 169 -14.75 -5.95 -1.28
N PRO A 170 -15.90 -5.65 -1.95
CA PRO A 170 -16.13 -6.09 -3.34
C PRO A 170 -15.36 -5.33 -4.41
N PHE A 171 -14.75 -4.19 -4.10
CA PHE A 171 -14.02 -3.32 -5.03
C PHE A 171 -12.93 -2.53 -4.30
N PRO A 172 -11.93 -1.99 -5.02
CA PRO A 172 -10.88 -1.15 -4.42
C PRO A 172 -11.43 0.06 -3.66
N LEU A 173 -10.92 0.27 -2.44
CA LEU A 173 -11.20 1.47 -1.64
C LEU A 173 -10.14 2.57 -1.87
N ILE A 174 -8.91 2.16 -2.12
CA ILE A 174 -7.76 3.02 -2.44
C ILE A 174 -7.28 2.61 -3.83
N GLY A 175 -7.05 3.57 -4.71
CA GLY A 175 -6.63 3.29 -6.07
C GLY A 175 -6.97 4.41 -7.04
N HIS A 176 -7.05 4.07 -8.33
CA HIS A 176 -7.35 5.04 -9.36
C HIS A 176 -8.20 4.48 -10.50
N THR A 177 -8.84 5.40 -11.20
CA THR A 177 -9.40 5.22 -12.54
C THR A 177 -8.60 6.08 -13.54
N ALA A 178 -9.09 6.22 -14.77
CA ALA A 178 -8.55 7.21 -15.72
C ALA A 178 -8.80 8.67 -15.28
N PHE A 179 -9.69 8.92 -14.31
CA PHE A 179 -10.17 10.25 -13.95
C PHE A 179 -9.68 10.74 -12.59
N VAL A 180 -9.60 9.84 -11.63
CA VAL A 180 -9.27 10.16 -10.24
C VAL A 180 -8.31 9.14 -9.63
N ALA A 181 -7.47 9.61 -8.71
CA ALA A 181 -6.70 8.81 -7.77
C ALA A 181 -7.14 9.15 -6.36
N ILE A 182 -7.47 8.14 -5.55
CA ILE A 182 -8.09 8.31 -4.23
C ILE A 182 -7.38 7.48 -3.18
N SER A 183 -7.07 8.10 -2.05
CA SER A 183 -6.61 7.43 -0.85
C SER A 183 -7.34 7.92 0.40
N TRP A 184 -7.61 6.99 1.32
CA TRP A 184 -8.15 7.28 2.65
C TRP A 184 -7.05 7.25 3.70
N GLY A 185 -7.07 8.23 4.60
CA GLY A 185 -6.24 8.19 5.78
C GLY A 185 -6.86 7.33 6.84
N GLY A 186 -6.47 6.27 7.24
CA GLY A 186 -7.05 5.34 8.21
C GLY A 186 -8.02 5.93 9.26
N SER A 187 -8.78 5.09 9.88
CA SER A 187 -9.77 5.49 10.87
C SER A 187 -9.67 4.66 12.13
N THR A 188 -9.87 5.29 13.28
CA THR A 188 -10.03 4.61 14.58
C THR A 188 -11.49 4.32 14.92
N SER A 189 -12.42 4.76 14.07
CA SER A 189 -13.86 4.65 14.26
C SER A 189 -14.49 3.82 13.16
N LEU A 190 -15.59 3.14 13.50
CA LEU A 190 -16.41 2.44 12.52
C LEU A 190 -17.03 3.46 11.55
N ALA A 191 -17.04 3.11 10.28
CA ALA A 191 -17.80 3.84 9.27
C ALA A 191 -19.31 3.63 9.47
N ASN A 192 -20.10 4.52 8.89
CA ASN A 192 -21.56 4.40 8.90
C ASN A 192 -22.04 3.26 7.99
N PRO A 193 -23.28 2.75 8.15
CA PRO A 193 -23.79 1.61 7.40
C PRO A 193 -23.75 1.76 5.87
N ARG A 194 -23.80 2.98 5.34
CA ARG A 194 -23.75 3.27 3.90
C ARG A 194 -22.33 3.63 3.41
N ALA A 195 -21.29 3.18 4.09
CA ALA A 195 -19.90 3.46 3.72
C ALA A 195 -19.56 2.98 2.30
N LEU A 196 -20.07 1.84 1.87
CA LEU A 196 -19.87 1.33 0.50
C LEU A 196 -20.45 2.26 -0.57
N GLU A 197 -21.59 2.94 -0.29
CA GLU A 197 -22.15 3.94 -1.20
C GLU A 197 -21.18 5.09 -1.42
N GLN A 198 -20.64 5.63 -0.33
CA GLN A 198 -19.66 6.71 -0.42
C GLN A 198 -18.37 6.25 -1.09
N ALA A 199 -17.86 5.07 -0.72
CA ALA A 199 -16.62 4.54 -1.30
C ALA A 199 -16.77 4.32 -2.82
N TRP A 200 -17.89 3.74 -3.25
CA TRP A 200 -18.17 3.55 -4.68
C TRP A 200 -18.28 4.88 -5.42
N ALA A 201 -19.06 5.83 -4.88
CA ALA A 201 -19.19 7.16 -5.47
C ALA A 201 -17.86 7.91 -5.55
N MET A 202 -16.97 7.72 -4.57
CA MET A 202 -15.63 8.30 -4.57
C MET A 202 -14.76 7.70 -5.67
N ILE A 203 -14.60 6.37 -5.69
CA ILE A 203 -13.64 5.71 -6.58
C ILE A 203 -14.09 5.75 -8.05
N THR A 204 -15.37 5.89 -8.31
CA THR A 204 -15.94 6.02 -9.66
C THR A 204 -16.17 7.48 -10.09
N ALA A 205 -15.79 8.46 -9.27
CA ALA A 205 -15.88 9.87 -9.63
C ALA A 205 -15.04 10.19 -10.89
N ARG A 206 -15.52 11.12 -11.71
CA ARG A 206 -14.83 11.56 -12.93
C ARG A 206 -14.30 12.99 -12.84
N SER A 207 -14.55 13.66 -11.71
CA SER A 207 -14.12 15.03 -11.45
C SER A 207 -13.98 15.28 -9.95
N LEU A 208 -13.28 16.36 -9.57
CA LEU A 208 -13.21 16.80 -8.18
C LEU A 208 -14.59 17.12 -7.61
N ALA A 209 -15.49 17.72 -8.41
CA ALA A 209 -16.84 18.04 -7.99
C ALA A 209 -17.64 16.80 -7.58
N GLU A 210 -17.54 15.71 -8.36
CA GLU A 210 -18.18 14.43 -8.04
C GLU A 210 -17.56 13.79 -6.79
N ALA A 211 -16.23 13.78 -6.66
CA ALA A 211 -15.55 13.29 -5.48
C ALA A 211 -15.97 14.08 -4.22
N GLN A 212 -16.05 15.40 -4.30
CA GLN A 212 -16.53 16.25 -3.21
C GLN A 212 -18.02 16.01 -2.89
N ALA A 213 -18.86 15.70 -3.89
CA ALA A 213 -20.23 15.30 -3.65
C ALA A 213 -20.32 13.98 -2.86
N ALA A 214 -19.46 13.01 -3.22
CA ALA A 214 -19.35 11.75 -2.48
C ALA A 214 -18.82 11.97 -1.05
N LEU A 215 -17.82 12.84 -0.85
CA LEU A 215 -17.31 13.19 0.49
C LEU A 215 -18.40 13.78 1.39
N ARG A 216 -19.29 14.62 0.84
CA ARG A 216 -20.44 15.19 1.59
C ARG A 216 -21.44 14.16 2.09
N MET A 217 -21.41 12.92 1.61
CA MET A 217 -22.24 11.84 2.18
C MET A 217 -21.88 11.52 3.64
N GLY A 218 -20.64 11.78 4.06
CA GLY A 218 -20.23 11.70 5.46
C GLY A 218 -20.34 10.30 6.09
N GLN A 219 -20.21 9.24 5.30
CA GLN A 219 -20.37 7.87 5.79
C GLN A 219 -19.05 7.26 6.28
N ILE A 220 -17.92 7.73 5.77
CA ILE A 220 -16.59 7.22 6.08
C ILE A 220 -15.88 8.25 6.95
N PRO A 221 -15.46 7.89 8.18
CA PRO A 221 -14.68 8.77 9.05
C PRO A 221 -13.25 8.93 8.54
N GLY A 222 -12.62 10.06 8.88
CA GLY A 222 -11.27 10.40 8.43
C GLY A 222 -11.26 11.28 7.20
N SER A 223 -10.09 11.49 6.63
CA SER A 223 -9.88 12.33 5.45
C SER A 223 -9.50 11.50 4.22
N ALA A 224 -9.81 12.04 3.05
CA ALA A 224 -9.37 11.48 1.77
C ALA A 224 -8.48 12.47 1.02
N LEU A 225 -7.48 11.94 0.31
CA LEU A 225 -6.76 12.67 -0.73
C LEU A 225 -7.33 12.31 -2.10
N VAL A 226 -7.52 13.31 -2.94
CA VAL A 226 -8.06 13.17 -4.29
C VAL A 226 -7.15 13.90 -5.27
N GLY A 227 -6.61 13.18 -6.26
CA GLY A 227 -6.01 13.74 -7.46
C GLY A 227 -6.93 13.54 -8.65
N THR A 228 -6.98 14.48 -9.60
CA THR A 228 -7.83 14.35 -10.79
C THR A 228 -7.03 14.48 -12.08
N ALA A 229 -7.53 13.87 -13.16
CA ALA A 229 -6.95 14.02 -14.50
C ALA A 229 -7.07 15.45 -15.05
N GLN A 230 -7.94 16.27 -14.46
CA GLN A 230 -8.07 17.71 -14.76
C GLN A 230 -6.97 18.56 -14.10
N GLY A 231 -6.09 17.93 -13.31
CA GLY A 231 -4.94 18.61 -12.69
C GLY A 231 -5.20 19.12 -11.27
N GLU A 232 -6.31 18.76 -10.65
CA GLU A 232 -6.64 19.19 -9.30
C GLU A 232 -6.12 18.22 -8.24
N ILE A 233 -5.66 18.75 -7.11
CA ILE A 233 -5.29 17.97 -5.92
C ILE A 233 -6.04 18.52 -4.71
N HIS A 234 -6.62 17.64 -3.90
CA HIS A 234 -7.51 18.01 -2.80
C HIS A 234 -7.31 17.11 -1.58
N ASP A 235 -7.31 17.73 -0.39
CA ASP A 235 -7.39 17.03 0.89
C ASP A 235 -8.71 17.41 1.58
N SER A 236 -9.54 16.42 1.87
CA SER A 236 -10.82 16.64 2.53
C SER A 236 -10.70 17.12 3.98
N SER A 237 -9.51 17.08 4.59
CA SER A 237 -9.23 17.70 5.89
C SER A 237 -9.14 19.23 5.82
N GLY A 238 -9.06 19.79 4.62
CA GLY A 238 -8.87 21.22 4.38
C GLY A 238 -7.41 21.65 4.30
N LYS A 239 -6.45 20.73 4.37
CA LYS A 239 -5.02 21.02 4.14
C LYS A 239 -4.83 21.51 2.71
N LEU A 240 -4.20 22.66 2.56
CA LEU A 240 -3.89 23.24 1.25
C LEU A 240 -2.57 22.69 0.70
N PRO A 241 -2.41 22.62 -0.64
CA PRO A 241 -1.15 22.25 -1.26
C PRO A 241 -0.03 23.24 -0.87
N ASP A 242 1.11 22.71 -0.43
CA ASP A 242 2.32 23.50 -0.28
C ASP A 242 3.17 23.41 -1.56
N GLN A 243 3.38 24.54 -2.20
CA GLN A 243 4.11 24.63 -3.48
C GLN A 243 3.66 23.60 -4.54
N GLY A 244 2.36 23.33 -4.61
CA GLY A 244 1.78 22.39 -5.57
C GLY A 244 1.92 20.91 -5.19
N VAL A 245 2.21 20.60 -3.92
CA VAL A 245 2.26 19.24 -3.37
C VAL A 245 1.34 19.14 -2.16
N LEU A 246 0.59 18.05 -2.06
CA LEU A 246 -0.13 17.63 -0.86
C LEU A 246 0.57 16.39 -0.27
N LEU A 247 0.92 16.48 1.00
CA LEU A 247 1.42 15.37 1.79
C LEU A 247 0.39 15.03 2.87
N ARG A 248 0.06 13.75 3.00
CA ARG A 248 -0.67 13.31 4.19
C ARG A 248 0.22 13.45 5.41
N GLU A 249 -0.36 13.91 6.50
CA GLU A 249 0.33 13.94 7.78
C GLU A 249 0.71 12.52 8.21
N ARG A 250 1.97 12.32 8.55
CA ARG A 250 2.52 11.03 8.93
C ARG A 250 2.57 10.90 10.45
N SER A 251 2.38 9.69 10.95
CA SER A 251 2.51 9.38 12.39
C SER A 251 3.89 9.71 12.96
N VAL A 252 4.91 9.76 12.10
CA VAL A 252 6.29 10.16 12.45
C VAL A 252 6.62 11.43 11.68
N ALA A 253 6.54 12.58 12.35
CA ALA A 253 6.78 13.90 11.74
C ALA A 253 8.14 14.01 11.01
N GLN A 254 9.16 13.30 11.49
CA GLN A 254 10.48 13.24 10.86
C GLN A 254 10.45 12.55 9.48
N ALA A 255 9.56 11.57 9.29
CA ALA A 255 9.39 10.94 7.98
C ALA A 255 8.74 11.90 6.98
N GLU A 256 7.78 12.72 7.41
CA GLU A 256 7.20 13.78 6.60
C GLU A 256 8.27 14.80 6.20
N ALA A 257 9.05 15.30 7.14
CA ALA A 257 10.13 16.24 6.89
C ALA A 257 11.19 15.68 5.91
N GLY A 258 11.49 14.39 6.00
CA GLY A 258 12.38 13.69 5.06
C GLY A 258 11.84 13.67 3.63
N VAL A 259 10.53 13.47 3.45
CA VAL A 259 9.88 13.55 2.13
C VAL A 259 9.86 14.99 1.61
N GLN A 260 9.53 15.96 2.45
CA GLN A 260 9.57 17.39 2.08
C GLN A 260 10.98 17.79 1.61
N GLN A 261 12.02 17.40 2.35
CA GLN A 261 13.42 17.65 1.97
C GLN A 261 13.76 17.02 0.62
N LEU A 262 13.31 15.77 0.38
CA LEU A 262 13.52 15.09 -0.88
C LEU A 262 12.79 15.81 -2.02
N LEU A 263 11.53 16.20 -1.83
CA LEU A 263 10.73 16.90 -2.83
C LEU A 263 11.26 18.30 -3.15
N ALA A 264 11.99 18.94 -2.23
CA ALA A 264 12.66 20.22 -2.44
C ALA A 264 13.92 20.13 -3.31
N THR A 265 14.44 18.91 -3.58
CA THR A 265 15.68 18.73 -4.37
C THR A 265 15.54 19.08 -5.84
N GLN A 266 14.32 19.16 -6.36
CA GLN A 266 14.05 19.55 -7.75
C GLN A 266 12.67 20.21 -7.90
N ASN A 267 12.58 21.10 -8.89
CA ASN A 267 11.34 21.88 -9.13
C ASN A 267 10.27 21.08 -9.87
N LYS A 268 10.66 20.13 -10.71
CA LYS A 268 9.78 19.30 -11.52
C LYS A 268 10.06 17.82 -11.31
N TRP A 269 9.01 17.04 -11.11
CA TRP A 269 9.09 15.61 -10.84
C TRP A 269 8.59 14.80 -12.03
N PRO A 270 9.44 14.01 -12.69
CA PRO A 270 8.98 13.01 -13.64
C PRO A 270 8.43 11.78 -12.91
N PHE A 271 7.51 11.04 -13.53
CA PHE A 271 6.88 9.86 -12.95
C PHE A 271 7.87 8.85 -12.36
N GLY A 272 8.94 8.50 -13.09
CA GLY A 272 9.94 7.54 -12.59
C GLY A 272 10.63 7.98 -11.29
N ARG A 273 10.77 9.30 -11.07
CA ARG A 273 11.34 9.83 -9.81
C ARG A 273 10.34 9.84 -8.66
N ALA A 274 9.04 9.80 -8.94
CA ALA A 274 8.03 9.61 -7.89
C ALA A 274 8.14 8.22 -7.25
N VAL A 275 8.54 7.21 -8.02
CA VAL A 275 8.88 5.87 -7.49
C VAL A 275 10.04 5.97 -6.50
N ASP A 276 11.08 6.76 -6.82
CA ASP A 276 12.21 6.98 -5.90
C ASP A 276 11.78 7.68 -4.60
N VAL A 277 10.74 8.53 -4.62
CA VAL A 277 10.20 9.15 -3.41
C VAL A 277 9.56 8.11 -2.51
N ALA A 278 8.69 7.25 -3.07
CA ALA A 278 7.97 6.22 -2.31
C ALA A 278 8.93 5.23 -1.63
N PHE A 279 10.01 4.85 -2.32
CA PHE A 279 10.96 3.83 -1.83
C PHE A 279 12.29 4.41 -1.33
N SER A 280 12.36 5.70 -1.03
CA SER A 280 13.59 6.34 -0.59
C SER A 280 14.08 5.80 0.75
N THR A 281 15.32 5.34 0.75
CA THR A 281 16.06 4.88 1.93
C THR A 281 16.98 5.97 2.51
N ALA A 282 16.85 7.23 2.04
CA ALA A 282 17.62 8.36 2.55
C ALA A 282 17.32 8.58 4.05
N VAL A 283 18.35 8.53 4.87
CA VAL A 283 18.22 8.71 6.33
C VAL A 283 18.17 10.19 6.65
N TYR A 284 17.05 10.62 7.22
CA TYR A 284 16.81 12.03 7.55
C TYR A 284 17.86 12.57 8.52
N LYS A 285 18.47 13.71 8.20
CA LYS A 285 19.51 14.43 8.98
C LYS A 285 20.79 13.63 9.28
N ALA A 286 21.05 12.55 8.55
CA ALA A 286 22.28 11.76 8.74
C ALA A 286 23.56 12.53 8.45
N GLU A 287 23.51 13.60 7.63
CA GLU A 287 24.63 14.47 7.32
C GLU A 287 25.23 15.16 8.54
N ALA A 288 24.40 15.56 9.51
CA ALA A 288 24.87 16.18 10.75
C ALA A 288 25.72 15.22 11.60
N TRP A 289 25.28 13.97 11.71
CA TRP A 289 26.05 12.91 12.36
C TRP A 289 27.33 12.60 11.61
N GLN A 290 27.28 12.43 10.30
CA GLN A 290 28.45 12.14 9.46
C GLN A 290 29.51 13.24 9.64
N ALA A 291 29.13 14.51 9.56
CA ALA A 291 30.03 15.65 9.80
C ALA A 291 30.64 15.65 11.20
N ARG A 292 29.83 15.31 12.24
CA ARG A 292 30.32 15.24 13.61
C ARG A 292 31.34 14.11 13.81
N LEU A 293 31.11 12.93 13.22
CA LEU A 293 32.02 11.79 13.32
C LEU A 293 33.38 12.07 12.66
N VAL A 294 33.34 12.64 11.46
CA VAL A 294 34.56 13.08 10.74
C VAL A 294 35.36 14.07 11.55
N LYS A 295 34.72 15.03 12.22
CA LYS A 295 35.39 16.02 13.07
C LYS A 295 35.98 15.38 14.34
N VAL A 296 35.34 14.37 14.90
CA VAL A 296 35.76 13.78 16.20
C VAL A 296 36.85 12.73 16.06
N ALA A 297 36.80 11.90 15.00
CA ALA A 297 37.69 10.75 14.87
C ALA A 297 38.05 10.45 13.41
N PRO A 298 38.61 11.42 12.64
CA PRO A 298 38.91 11.26 11.23
C PRO A 298 39.91 10.14 10.95
N GLU A 299 40.75 9.79 11.92
CA GLU A 299 41.77 8.75 11.83
C GLU A 299 41.24 7.32 11.86
N LEU A 300 40.03 7.13 12.40
CA LEU A 300 39.48 5.76 12.54
C LEU A 300 39.03 5.21 11.19
N PRO A 301 39.45 3.99 10.79
CA PRO A 301 39.00 3.36 9.54
C PRO A 301 37.48 3.28 9.41
N PHE A 302 36.79 3.02 10.52
CA PHE A 302 35.35 3.00 10.61
C PHE A 302 34.71 4.35 10.24
N VAL A 303 35.28 5.46 10.66
CA VAL A 303 34.84 6.82 10.29
C VAL A 303 35.19 7.12 8.82
N GLN A 304 36.37 6.70 8.35
CA GLN A 304 36.74 6.86 6.93
C GLN A 304 35.78 6.13 6.01
N MET A 305 35.28 4.95 6.39
CA MET A 305 34.20 4.26 5.69
C MET A 305 32.92 5.11 5.69
N LEU A 306 32.52 5.63 6.85
CA LEU A 306 31.32 6.47 6.98
C LEU A 306 31.44 7.80 6.19
N THR A 307 32.63 8.34 5.89
CA THR A 307 32.75 9.52 5.01
C THR A 307 32.27 9.28 3.59
N ARG A 308 32.31 8.02 3.13
CA ARG A 308 31.88 7.60 1.79
C ARG A 308 30.42 7.19 1.76
N TRP A 309 29.75 7.11 2.91
CA TRP A 309 28.37 6.71 3.01
C TRP A 309 27.45 7.71 2.30
N SER A 310 26.60 7.18 1.44
CA SER A 310 25.57 7.94 0.71
C SER A 310 24.46 8.51 1.59
N ARG A 311 24.47 8.20 2.89
CA ARG A 311 23.40 8.49 3.88
C ARG A 311 22.09 7.80 3.54
N ARG A 312 22.19 6.67 2.85
CA ARG A 312 21.05 5.79 2.54
C ARG A 312 21.21 4.48 3.31
N SER A 313 20.11 3.97 3.85
CA SER A 313 20.06 2.65 4.47
C SER A 313 19.60 1.61 3.45
N ASP A 314 20.25 1.59 2.26
CA ASP A 314 20.02 0.55 1.27
C ASP A 314 20.40 -0.83 1.86
N ALA A 315 19.68 -1.87 1.47
CA ALA A 315 19.92 -3.22 2.02
C ALA A 315 21.37 -3.68 1.85
N THR A 316 22.05 -3.25 0.80
CA THR A 316 23.45 -3.62 0.50
C THR A 316 24.49 -2.68 1.12
N SER A 317 24.07 -1.69 1.93
CA SER A 317 25.01 -0.71 2.52
C SER A 317 25.65 -1.25 3.80
N THR A 318 26.96 -1.47 3.75
CA THR A 318 27.78 -1.77 4.93
C THR A 318 27.91 -0.57 5.86
N GLU A 319 27.97 0.65 5.28
CA GLU A 319 28.06 1.91 6.02
C GLU A 319 26.77 2.19 6.83
N ALA A 320 25.60 1.88 6.27
CA ALA A 320 24.33 2.04 6.99
C ALA A 320 24.27 1.10 8.20
N LEU A 321 24.71 -0.15 8.06
CA LEU A 321 24.81 -1.08 9.18
C LEU A 321 25.81 -0.56 10.23
N ALA A 322 26.98 -0.12 9.82
CA ALA A 322 27.97 0.46 10.72
C ALA A 322 27.43 1.68 11.47
N PHE A 323 26.73 2.57 10.77
CA PHE A 323 26.10 3.74 11.39
C PHE A 323 25.02 3.32 12.40
N TYR A 324 24.17 2.35 12.06
CA TYR A 324 23.20 1.80 13.00
C TYR A 324 23.85 1.26 14.27
N LEU A 325 24.89 0.44 14.13
CA LEU A 325 25.60 -0.14 15.28
C LEU A 325 26.26 0.93 16.15
N PHE A 326 26.85 1.96 15.51
CA PHE A 326 27.37 3.14 16.23
C PHE A 326 26.26 3.82 17.04
N LYS A 327 25.10 4.07 16.43
CA LYS A 327 23.96 4.68 17.12
C LYS A 327 23.50 3.83 18.30
N MET A 328 23.38 2.53 18.13
CA MET A 328 23.00 1.62 19.22
C MET A 328 24.06 1.56 20.33
N ALA A 329 25.34 1.68 19.99
CA ALA A 329 26.44 1.72 20.96
C ALA A 329 26.45 2.99 21.82
N LEU A 330 25.88 4.11 21.35
CA LEU A 330 25.69 5.31 22.15
C LEU A 330 24.70 5.10 23.30
N GLY A 331 23.69 4.24 23.10
CA GLY A 331 22.60 4.05 24.05
C GLY A 331 21.60 5.23 24.06
N LYS A 332 20.43 5.04 24.68
CA LYS A 332 19.42 6.10 24.83
C LYS A 332 19.89 7.17 25.83
N PRO A 333 19.50 8.46 25.62
CA PRO A 333 18.66 8.95 24.52
C PRO A 333 19.41 9.27 23.22
N GLU A 334 20.74 9.31 23.19
CA GLU A 334 21.54 9.82 22.09
C GLU A 334 21.42 8.94 20.83
N ALA A 335 21.17 7.65 20.99
CA ALA A 335 20.91 6.75 19.86
C ALA A 335 19.70 7.23 19.02
N ALA A 336 18.63 7.64 19.69
CA ALA A 336 17.41 8.11 19.02
C ALA A 336 17.50 9.54 18.47
N ALA A 337 18.54 10.31 18.83
CA ALA A 337 18.68 11.70 18.38
C ALA A 337 18.93 11.76 16.86
N LEU A 338 18.17 12.59 16.15
CA LEU A 338 18.34 12.80 14.70
C LEU A 338 19.65 13.51 14.39
N GLU A 339 20.03 14.47 15.22
CA GLU A 339 21.28 15.21 15.14
C GLU A 339 22.11 14.96 16.40
N PRO A 340 23.45 15.06 16.32
CA PRO A 340 24.29 14.88 17.49
C PRO A 340 24.01 16.00 18.52
N PRO A 341 23.61 15.64 19.77
CA PRO A 341 23.40 16.63 20.82
C PRO A 341 24.71 17.38 21.16
N ASP A 342 24.63 18.68 21.41
CA ASP A 342 25.80 19.50 21.80
C ASP A 342 26.46 18.99 23.07
N SER A 343 25.69 18.44 24.00
CA SER A 343 26.15 17.83 25.25
C SER A 343 26.93 16.53 25.08
N LEU A 344 26.89 15.91 23.88
CA LEU A 344 27.55 14.63 23.63
C LEU A 344 29.07 14.81 23.47
N SER A 345 29.84 14.29 24.43
CA SER A 345 31.28 14.43 24.46
C SER A 345 31.99 13.61 23.38
N ASN A 346 33.14 14.10 22.90
CA ASN A 346 33.96 13.40 21.91
C ASN A 346 34.43 12.03 22.43
N ASN A 347 34.75 11.91 23.73
CA ASN A 347 35.17 10.63 24.33
C ASN A 347 34.06 9.59 24.23
N ARG A 348 32.80 9.98 24.47
CA ARG A 348 31.65 9.09 24.38
C ARG A 348 31.41 8.65 22.93
N ILE A 349 31.55 9.55 21.97
CA ILE A 349 31.49 9.23 20.54
C ILE A 349 32.58 8.22 20.18
N ARG A 350 33.84 8.47 20.57
CA ARG A 350 34.97 7.56 20.30
C ARG A 350 34.77 6.17 20.93
N ALA A 351 34.25 6.11 22.14
CA ALA A 351 33.94 4.84 22.81
C ALA A 351 32.86 4.05 22.06
N ALA A 352 31.79 4.72 21.60
CA ALA A 352 30.72 4.10 20.81
C ALA A 352 31.22 3.60 19.44
N LEU A 353 32.09 4.39 18.78
CA LEU A 353 32.70 3.98 17.49
C LEU A 353 33.53 2.70 17.64
N ARG A 354 34.38 2.63 18.68
CA ARG A 354 35.17 1.42 18.96
C ARG A 354 34.28 0.21 19.21
N LYS A 355 33.28 0.37 20.07
CA LYS A 355 32.32 -0.71 20.36
C LYS A 355 31.61 -1.19 19.10
N ALA A 356 31.16 -0.29 18.22
CA ALA A 356 30.52 -0.65 16.96
C ALA A 356 31.51 -1.35 16.01
N GLN A 357 32.76 -0.90 15.95
CA GLN A 357 33.77 -1.54 15.15
C GLN A 357 34.06 -2.96 15.65
N ASP A 358 34.28 -3.15 16.95
CA ASP A 358 34.49 -4.45 17.56
C ASP A 358 33.32 -5.40 17.23
N GLN A 359 32.09 -4.90 17.29
CA GLN A 359 30.90 -5.69 16.97
C GLN A 359 30.86 -6.12 15.48
N VAL A 360 31.23 -5.24 14.57
CA VAL A 360 31.33 -5.59 13.13
C VAL A 360 32.39 -6.65 12.89
N GLU A 361 33.53 -6.56 13.59
CA GLU A 361 34.67 -7.45 13.36
C GLU A 361 34.50 -8.83 14.02
N THR A 362 33.77 -8.90 15.13
CA THR A 362 33.70 -10.14 15.96
C THR A 362 32.38 -10.88 15.91
N GLU A 363 31.26 -10.15 15.72
CA GLU A 363 29.91 -10.74 15.85
C GLU A 363 29.20 -10.91 14.51
N LEU A 364 29.65 -10.21 13.45
CA LEU A 364 28.96 -10.20 12.15
C LEU A 364 29.71 -10.99 11.09
N PRO A 365 29.01 -11.53 10.09
CA PRO A 365 29.62 -12.12 8.90
C PRO A 365 30.54 -11.13 8.18
N TYR A 366 31.59 -11.64 7.55
CA TYR A 366 32.45 -10.83 6.71
C TYR A 366 31.65 -10.06 5.64
N ARG A 367 31.83 -8.74 5.59
CA ARG A 367 31.07 -7.82 4.72
C ARG A 367 29.56 -7.79 4.98
N ALA A 368 29.14 -7.96 6.24
CA ALA A 368 27.74 -7.76 6.59
C ALA A 368 27.27 -6.36 6.15
N ASP A 369 26.08 -6.31 5.59
CA ASP A 369 25.39 -5.12 5.14
C ASP A 369 24.10 -4.89 5.94
N TYR A 370 23.40 -3.79 5.67
CA TYR A 370 22.18 -3.44 6.37
C TYR A 370 21.13 -4.58 6.26
N GLY A 371 20.99 -5.16 5.09
CA GLY A 371 20.07 -6.27 4.82
C GLY A 371 20.44 -7.60 5.47
N THR A 372 21.68 -7.76 5.96
CA THR A 372 22.06 -8.89 6.79
C THR A 372 21.28 -8.88 8.12
N MET A 373 21.08 -7.70 8.70
CA MET A 373 20.35 -7.50 9.94
C MET A 373 18.87 -7.14 9.73
N PHE A 374 18.56 -6.24 8.80
CA PHE A 374 17.21 -5.74 8.53
C PHE A 374 16.55 -6.53 7.41
N ARG A 375 15.47 -7.22 7.72
CA ARG A 375 14.87 -8.18 6.81
C ARG A 375 13.35 -8.06 6.79
N VAL A 376 12.75 -8.49 5.70
CA VAL A 376 11.30 -8.67 5.56
C VAL A 376 10.98 -10.14 5.34
N ALA A 377 9.98 -10.61 6.03
CA ALA A 377 9.42 -11.94 5.84
C ALA A 377 7.96 -11.93 6.23
N ARG A 378 7.22 -12.87 5.70
CA ARG A 378 5.90 -13.20 6.18
C ARG A 378 6.00 -14.22 7.31
N ASP A 379 5.09 -14.17 8.30
CA ASP A 379 5.01 -15.18 9.34
C ASP A 379 4.76 -16.57 8.71
N GLY A 380 5.54 -17.55 9.15
CA GLY A 380 5.56 -18.89 8.55
C GLY A 380 6.43 -19.03 7.31
N ALA A 381 7.00 -17.95 6.77
CA ALA A 381 7.97 -18.05 5.68
C ALA A 381 9.31 -18.61 6.19
N LEU A 382 9.81 -19.63 5.52
CA LEU A 382 11.17 -20.15 5.78
C LEU A 382 12.27 -19.21 5.27
N ARG A 383 11.88 -18.19 4.47
CA ARG A 383 12.79 -17.26 3.80
C ARG A 383 12.46 -15.84 4.21
N SER A 384 13.50 -15.07 4.41
CA SER A 384 13.40 -13.62 4.59
C SER A 384 14.25 -12.92 3.54
N SER A 385 13.81 -11.76 3.09
CA SER A 385 14.52 -10.93 2.12
C SER A 385 15.21 -9.75 2.80
N PRO A 386 16.41 -9.33 2.35
CA PRO A 386 17.03 -8.11 2.80
C PRO A 386 16.11 -6.90 2.57
N ALA A 387 16.08 -5.96 3.50
CA ALA A 387 15.30 -4.73 3.38
C ALA A 387 16.16 -3.50 3.67
N GLY A 388 16.00 -2.48 2.84
CA GLY A 388 16.54 -1.15 3.08
C GLY A 388 15.45 -0.20 3.58
N GLY A 389 15.83 0.92 4.19
CA GLY A 389 14.91 1.92 4.72
C GLY A 389 14.33 1.55 6.07
N GLY A 390 13.25 2.24 6.45
CA GLY A 390 12.45 1.97 7.63
C GLY A 390 12.47 3.07 8.68
N MET A 391 11.61 2.89 9.69
CA MET A 391 11.48 3.80 10.83
C MET A 391 12.14 3.16 12.05
N VAL A 392 13.48 3.20 12.09
CA VAL A 392 14.28 2.68 13.22
C VAL A 392 14.44 3.79 14.26
N VAL A 393 13.35 4.07 14.97
CA VAL A 393 13.22 5.22 15.88
C VAL A 393 14.27 5.18 17.00
N GLU A 394 14.55 4.00 17.54
CA GLU A 394 15.54 3.81 18.61
C GLU A 394 16.98 4.17 18.21
N ALA A 395 17.27 4.16 16.90
CA ALA A 395 18.56 4.59 16.34
C ALA A 395 18.49 5.97 15.66
N GLY A 396 17.33 6.63 15.66
CA GLY A 396 17.12 7.88 14.93
C GLY A 396 17.37 7.75 13.43
N MET A 397 17.17 6.55 12.87
CA MET A 397 17.28 6.29 11.44
C MET A 397 15.89 6.24 10.84
N ILE A 398 15.43 7.37 10.34
CA ILE A 398 14.10 7.54 9.75
C ILE A 398 14.24 7.81 8.26
N THR A 399 13.51 7.06 7.44
CA THR A 399 13.50 7.20 5.99
C THR A 399 12.09 7.48 5.46
N PRO A 400 11.93 8.03 4.25
CA PRO A 400 10.63 8.13 3.57
C PRO A 400 9.95 6.76 3.41
N ARG A 401 10.72 5.72 3.07
CA ARG A 401 10.24 4.34 3.03
C ARG A 401 9.89 3.88 4.44
N ALA A 402 8.61 3.56 4.67
CA ALA A 402 8.14 3.19 5.99
C ALA A 402 8.11 1.67 6.17
N ILE A 403 8.91 1.17 7.09
CA ILE A 403 8.86 -0.21 7.57
C ILE A 403 8.85 -0.14 9.09
N THR A 404 7.88 -0.80 9.71
CA THR A 404 7.87 -1.04 11.16
C THR A 404 8.65 -2.31 11.44
N PHE A 405 9.55 -2.26 12.39
CA PHE A 405 10.46 -3.35 12.70
C PHE A 405 10.28 -3.89 14.12
N GLU A 406 10.52 -5.18 14.28
CA GLU A 406 10.64 -5.88 15.54
C GLU A 406 11.94 -6.66 15.60
N ARG A 407 12.66 -6.58 16.73
CA ARG A 407 13.89 -7.37 16.91
C ARG A 407 13.55 -8.83 17.23
N ARG A 408 14.12 -9.75 16.47
CA ARG A 408 14.00 -11.20 16.67
C ARG A 408 15.40 -11.83 16.72
N GLY A 409 15.98 -11.85 17.93
CA GLY A 409 17.36 -12.32 18.13
C GLY A 409 18.39 -11.40 17.45
N ALA A 410 19.19 -11.95 16.55
CA ALA A 410 20.22 -11.20 15.82
C ALA A 410 19.68 -10.38 14.64
N VAL A 411 18.44 -10.62 14.21
CA VAL A 411 17.83 -9.94 13.07
C VAL A 411 16.74 -8.97 13.52
N VAL A 412 16.44 -7.99 12.67
CA VAL A 412 15.40 -6.99 12.83
C VAL A 412 14.39 -7.21 11.71
N MET A 413 13.21 -7.73 12.05
CA MET A 413 12.21 -8.15 11.08
C MET A 413 11.16 -7.07 10.86
N GLY A 414 10.87 -6.77 9.60
CA GLY A 414 9.73 -5.95 9.22
C GLY A 414 8.42 -6.67 9.54
N THR A 415 7.50 -5.96 10.17
CA THR A 415 6.18 -6.47 10.58
C THR A 415 5.02 -5.73 9.93
N GLY A 416 5.28 -4.60 9.31
CA GLY A 416 4.28 -3.75 8.66
C GLY A 416 4.90 -2.48 8.09
N GLY A 417 4.05 -1.53 7.76
CA GLY A 417 4.42 -0.27 7.13
C GLY A 417 3.82 -0.16 5.74
N GLN A 418 4.60 0.27 4.75
CA GLN A 418 4.18 0.28 3.36
C GLN A 418 3.71 -1.12 2.95
N THR A 419 2.46 -1.23 2.53
CA THR A 419 1.86 -2.53 2.25
C THR A 419 1.37 -2.62 0.82
N ALA A 420 0.70 -1.58 0.33
CA ALA A 420 0.09 -1.57 -1.00
C ALA A 420 0.35 -0.22 -1.66
N THR A 421 1.59 0.02 -2.07
CA THR A 421 1.97 1.29 -2.72
C THR A 421 1.54 1.25 -4.18
N GLN A 422 0.73 2.21 -4.60
CA GLN A 422 0.39 2.45 -6.00
C GLN A 422 0.83 3.87 -6.38
N ILE A 423 1.53 3.99 -7.50
CA ILE A 423 1.98 5.28 -8.03
C ILE A 423 1.33 5.45 -9.39
N VAL A 424 0.58 6.53 -9.56
CA VAL A 424 -0.16 6.80 -10.79
C VAL A 424 0.11 8.21 -11.29
N GLU A 425 0.36 8.34 -12.57
CA GLU A 425 0.27 9.58 -13.32
C GLU A 425 -1.06 9.60 -14.06
N LEU A 426 -1.91 10.58 -13.74
CA LEU A 426 -3.22 10.74 -14.36
C LEU A 426 -3.09 11.39 -15.74
N SER A 427 -2.31 10.73 -16.60
CA SER A 427 -2.16 11.02 -18.04
C SER A 427 -3.30 10.37 -18.85
N ASN A 428 -3.29 10.51 -20.15
CA ASN A 428 -4.24 9.82 -21.03
C ASN A 428 -3.47 9.01 -22.10
N PRO A 429 -3.43 7.67 -21.99
CA PRO A 429 -3.95 6.84 -20.88
C PRO A 429 -3.22 7.08 -19.55
N ALA A 430 -3.86 6.73 -18.42
CA ALA A 430 -3.20 6.78 -17.13
C ALA A 430 -2.06 5.77 -17.06
N HIS A 431 -0.94 6.17 -16.46
CA HIS A 431 0.23 5.31 -16.30
C HIS A 431 0.44 5.02 -14.82
N SER A 432 0.52 3.74 -14.45
CA SER A 432 0.69 3.36 -13.04
C SER A 432 1.54 2.12 -12.83
N VAL A 433 2.14 2.09 -11.63
CA VAL A 433 2.89 0.95 -11.09
C VAL A 433 2.42 0.67 -9.67
N SER A 434 2.57 -0.57 -9.22
CA SER A 434 2.14 -0.98 -7.89
C SER A 434 3.07 -1.99 -7.24
N ILE A 435 2.89 -2.17 -5.94
CA ILE A 435 3.48 -3.25 -5.16
C ILE A 435 2.55 -3.61 -4.00
N LEU A 436 2.41 -4.89 -3.72
CA LEU A 436 1.69 -5.42 -2.58
C LEU A 436 2.60 -6.29 -1.71
N VAL A 437 3.00 -5.79 -0.55
CA VAL A 437 3.91 -6.50 0.36
C VAL A 437 3.11 -7.37 1.35
N PRO A 438 3.53 -8.61 1.59
CA PRO A 438 4.68 -9.35 1.00
C PRO A 438 4.39 -9.96 -0.38
N GLY A 439 3.13 -10.22 -0.73
CA GLY A 439 2.65 -10.82 -1.96
C GLY A 439 1.13 -10.94 -1.97
N GLU A 440 0.55 -11.43 -3.06
CA GLU A 440 -0.90 -11.46 -3.27
C GLU A 440 -1.59 -12.55 -2.46
N SER A 441 -1.01 -13.77 -2.39
CA SER A 441 -1.63 -14.93 -1.78
C SER A 441 -1.24 -15.12 -0.31
N ASP A 442 -2.17 -15.64 0.51
CA ASP A 442 -1.92 -16.07 1.89
C ASP A 442 -1.51 -17.55 1.99
N ARG A 443 -1.51 -18.27 0.89
CA ARG A 443 -1.14 -19.69 0.87
C ARG A 443 0.38 -19.85 0.78
N PRO A 444 1.03 -20.49 1.77
CA PRO A 444 2.50 -20.64 1.81
C PRO A 444 3.09 -21.38 0.61
N GLU A 445 2.29 -22.27 -0.01
CA GLU A 445 2.69 -23.02 -1.20
C GLU A 445 2.55 -22.21 -2.50
N SER A 446 1.90 -21.06 -2.48
CA SER A 446 1.76 -20.19 -3.64
C SER A 446 3.09 -19.51 -3.98
N GLY A 447 3.43 -19.43 -5.26
CA GLY A 447 4.53 -18.60 -5.74
C GLY A 447 4.37 -17.11 -5.40
N HIS A 448 3.14 -16.68 -5.10
CA HIS A 448 2.77 -15.29 -4.80
C HIS A 448 2.58 -15.03 -3.29
N PHE A 449 3.18 -15.86 -2.44
CA PHE A 449 3.12 -15.69 -0.99
C PHE A 449 4.01 -14.54 -0.50
N ASP A 450 5.24 -14.43 -1.04
CA ASP A 450 6.26 -13.45 -0.62
C ASP A 450 7.12 -12.90 -1.78
N ASP A 451 6.72 -13.18 -3.02
CA ASP A 451 7.46 -12.81 -4.23
C ASP A 451 7.65 -11.29 -4.38
N GLN A 452 6.63 -10.49 -4.06
CA GLN A 452 6.74 -9.04 -4.15
C GLN A 452 7.64 -8.45 -3.07
N ALA A 453 7.73 -9.07 -1.88
CA ALA A 453 8.73 -8.69 -0.87
C ALA A 453 10.15 -8.94 -1.37
N ARG A 454 10.39 -10.10 -2.00
CA ARG A 454 11.70 -10.54 -2.48
C ARG A 454 12.13 -9.82 -3.75
N ASP A 455 11.26 -9.76 -4.74
CA ASP A 455 11.63 -9.39 -6.11
C ASP A 455 11.40 -7.90 -6.41
N LEU A 456 10.54 -7.22 -5.65
CA LEU A 456 10.20 -5.82 -5.81
C LEU A 456 10.58 -4.99 -4.59
N PHE A 457 9.96 -5.24 -3.43
CA PHE A 457 10.14 -4.41 -2.24
C PHE A 457 11.59 -4.40 -1.77
N GLY A 458 12.26 -5.55 -1.67
CA GLY A 458 13.67 -5.64 -1.31
C GLY A 458 14.58 -4.77 -2.21
N LYS A 459 14.22 -4.64 -3.49
CA LYS A 459 14.96 -3.87 -4.51
C LYS A 459 14.51 -2.41 -4.64
N GLY A 460 13.45 -1.99 -3.96
CA GLY A 460 12.88 -0.65 -4.08
C GLY A 460 12.27 -0.37 -5.46
N THR A 461 11.63 -1.38 -6.05
CA THR A 461 10.97 -1.31 -7.37
C THR A 461 9.49 -1.68 -7.27
N ALA A 462 8.73 -1.37 -8.30
CA ALA A 462 7.31 -1.70 -8.44
C ALA A 462 7.05 -2.35 -9.81
N LYS A 463 5.94 -3.09 -9.92
CA LYS A 463 5.47 -3.72 -11.16
C LYS A 463 4.50 -2.79 -11.91
N PRO A 464 4.41 -2.89 -13.25
CA PRO A 464 3.35 -2.21 -13.99
C PRO A 464 1.98 -2.75 -13.60
N THR A 465 0.96 -1.89 -13.61
CA THR A 465 -0.43 -2.30 -13.36
C THR A 465 -1.14 -2.75 -14.63
N TYR A 466 -0.54 -2.57 -15.81
CA TYR A 466 -1.15 -2.85 -17.11
C TYR A 466 -2.48 -2.13 -17.33
N PHE A 467 -2.68 -0.98 -16.68
CA PHE A 467 -3.91 -0.20 -16.77
C PHE A 467 -4.18 0.23 -18.21
N GLY A 468 -5.36 -0.15 -18.75
CA GLY A 468 -5.73 0.14 -20.16
C GLY A 468 -4.98 -0.67 -21.21
N ASP A 469 -4.10 -1.60 -20.85
CA ASP A 469 -3.28 -2.35 -21.80
C ASP A 469 -3.38 -3.87 -21.62
N ARG A 470 -4.56 -4.41 -21.96
CA ARG A 470 -4.80 -5.86 -21.95
C ARG A 470 -3.77 -6.63 -22.80
N LYS A 471 -3.32 -6.06 -23.93
CA LYS A 471 -2.38 -6.76 -24.82
C LYS A 471 -1.00 -6.94 -24.18
N GLU A 472 -0.56 -5.95 -23.40
CA GLU A 472 0.69 -6.08 -22.65
C GLU A 472 0.51 -7.03 -21.48
N LEU A 473 -0.61 -6.94 -20.74
CA LEU A 473 -0.93 -7.89 -19.68
C LEU A 473 -0.87 -9.35 -20.14
N GLU A 474 -1.46 -9.65 -21.31
CA GLU A 474 -1.52 -11.02 -21.84
C GLU A 474 -0.13 -11.65 -22.12
N LYS A 475 0.92 -10.85 -22.23
CA LYS A 475 2.32 -11.33 -22.37
C LYS A 475 2.93 -11.72 -21.02
N HIS A 476 2.31 -11.34 -19.91
CA HIS A 476 2.83 -11.46 -18.55
C HIS A 476 1.91 -12.24 -17.61
N LEU A 477 1.12 -13.17 -18.14
CA LEU A 477 0.19 -13.95 -17.34
C LEU A 477 0.88 -15.12 -16.62
N SER A 478 0.54 -15.30 -15.35
CA SER A 478 0.80 -16.55 -14.60
C SER A 478 -0.37 -17.54 -14.75
N SER A 479 -1.61 -17.06 -14.87
CA SER A 479 -2.79 -17.91 -15.06
C SER A 479 -3.97 -17.15 -15.66
N LYS A 480 -4.91 -17.92 -16.21
CA LYS A 480 -6.21 -17.44 -16.70
C LYS A 480 -7.31 -18.35 -16.18
N LYS A 481 -8.42 -17.76 -15.74
CA LYS A 481 -9.65 -18.48 -15.33
C LYS A 481 -10.87 -17.79 -15.90
N GLU A 482 -11.84 -18.58 -16.36
CA GLU A 482 -13.15 -18.11 -16.80
C GLU A 482 -14.22 -18.63 -15.84
N LEU A 483 -15.15 -17.78 -15.47
CA LEU A 483 -16.30 -18.10 -14.62
C LEU A 483 -17.58 -17.68 -15.34
N ILE A 484 -18.66 -18.37 -15.03
CA ILE A 484 -20.02 -18.01 -15.46
C ILE A 484 -20.75 -17.43 -14.26
N PHE A 485 -21.23 -16.20 -14.42
CA PHE A 485 -22.01 -15.44 -13.42
C PHE A 485 -23.48 -15.35 -13.83
#